data_629fe7d46e913eeadb7733b4d29b38e4
#
_entry.id   629fe7d46e913eeadb7733b4d29b38e4
#
_cell.length_a   1.000
_cell.length_b   1.000
_cell.length_c   1.000
_cell.angle_alpha   90.00
_cell.angle_beta   90.00
_cell.angle_gamma   90.00
#
_symmetry.space_group_name_H-M   'P 1'
#
loop_
_entity.id
_entity.type
_entity.pdbx_description
1 polymer ?
#
loop_
_entity_poly.entity_id
_entity_poly.type
_entity_poly.pdbx_seq_one_letter_code
_entity_poly.pdbx_strand_id
1 'polypeptide(L)' 'MSNQVFPAGSRVRVVSYSPFRGLQGTIRTVDAIPHPDIDEPFCFYYIELEGAHLKEPIWFQHDEVEMTSLPERNTVSSR' A
#
# COMPACT_ATOMS: atom_id res chain seq x y z
N MET A 1 0.10 13.29 14.58
CA MET A 1 0.26 12.19 14.15
C MET A 1 0.73 12.06 12.87
N SER A 2 1.63 11.45 12.60
CA SER A 2 2.20 11.43 11.32
C SER A 2 1.59 10.35 10.50
N ASN A 3 1.61 10.53 9.24
CA ASN A 3 1.18 9.56 8.30
C ASN A 3 2.36 8.72 7.97
N GLN A 4 2.39 7.56 8.51
CA GLN A 4 3.49 6.67 8.22
C GLN A 4 3.33 6.03 6.87
N VAL A 5 4.40 6.00 6.14
CA VAL A 5 4.43 5.32 4.86
C VAL A 5 4.44 3.82 5.12
N PHE A 6 3.57 3.09 4.44
CA PHE A 6 3.53 1.64 4.59
C PHE A 6 4.69 1.03 3.83
N PRO A 7 5.43 0.11 4.43
CA PRO A 7 6.56 -0.49 3.72
C PRO A 7 6.10 -1.47 2.63
N ALA A 8 6.95 -1.67 1.66
CA ALA A 8 6.70 -2.67 0.64
C ALA A 8 6.54 -4.03 1.32
N GLY A 9 5.65 -4.83 0.79
CA GLY A 9 5.32 -6.12 1.38
C GLY A 9 4.15 -6.07 2.33
N SER A 10 3.69 -4.86 2.69
CA SER A 10 2.54 -4.74 3.57
C SER A 10 1.28 -5.21 2.88
N ARG A 11 0.36 -5.76 3.68
CA ARG A 11 -0.97 -6.09 3.18
C ARG A 11 -1.88 -4.91 3.40
N VAL A 12 -2.66 -4.59 2.41
CA VAL A 12 -3.55 -3.42 2.46
C VAL A 12 -4.90 -3.79 1.90
N ARG A 13 -5.87 -2.94 2.21
CA ARG A 13 -7.22 -3.06 1.65
C ARG A 13 -7.60 -1.72 1.06
N VAL A 14 -8.20 -1.74 -0.11
CA VAL A 14 -8.63 -0.51 -0.78
C VAL A 14 -9.88 0.00 -0.07
N VAL A 15 -9.82 1.25 0.35
CA VAL A 15 -10.95 1.87 1.04
C VAL A 15 -11.51 3.05 0.26
N SER A 16 -10.85 3.44 -0.83
CA SER A 16 -11.35 4.54 -1.64
C SER A 16 -12.61 4.14 -2.38
N TYR A 17 -13.36 5.14 -2.80
CA TYR A 17 -14.59 4.90 -3.52
C TYR A 17 -14.22 4.59 -4.97
N SER A 18 -14.05 3.33 -5.27
CA SER A 18 -13.60 2.90 -6.59
C SER A 18 -14.09 1.48 -6.82
N PRO A 19 -13.97 0.99 -8.05
CA PRO A 19 -14.37 -0.39 -8.33
C PRO A 19 -13.58 -1.42 -7.55
N PHE A 20 -12.44 -1.03 -6.98
CA PHE A 20 -11.61 -1.97 -6.26
C PHE A 20 -11.84 -1.93 -4.75
N ARG A 21 -12.80 -1.14 -4.30
CA ARG A 21 -13.04 -0.98 -2.89
C ARG A 21 -13.31 -2.31 -2.23
N GLY A 22 -12.65 -2.56 -1.11
CA GLY A 22 -12.82 -3.79 -0.36
C GLY A 22 -11.85 -4.90 -0.74
N LEU A 23 -11.16 -4.75 -1.85
CA LEU A 23 -10.19 -5.75 -2.24
C LEU A 23 -8.90 -5.57 -1.44
N GLN A 24 -8.22 -6.66 -1.22
CA GLN A 24 -6.95 -6.64 -0.51
C GLN A 24 -5.82 -6.94 -1.45
N GLY A 25 -4.64 -6.52 -1.07
CA GLY A 25 -3.49 -6.77 -1.88
C GLY A 25 -2.20 -6.56 -1.12
N THR A 26 -1.11 -6.64 -1.85
CA THR A 26 0.23 -6.50 -1.28
C THR A 26 0.94 -5.35 -1.99
N ILE A 27 1.57 -4.49 -1.21
CA ILE A 27 2.35 -3.39 -1.78
C ILE A 27 3.62 -3.95 -2.37
N ARG A 28 3.82 -3.69 -3.67
CA ARG A 28 5.04 -4.13 -4.35
C ARG A 28 6.08 -3.04 -4.38
N THR A 29 5.65 -1.79 -4.55
CA THR A 29 6.57 -0.67 -4.67
C THR A 29 5.98 0.52 -3.96
N VAL A 30 6.82 1.30 -3.33
CA VAL A 30 6.42 2.52 -2.65
C VAL A 30 7.13 3.68 -3.32
N ASP A 31 6.37 4.72 -3.65
CA ASP A 31 6.94 5.91 -4.26
C ASP A 31 6.49 7.10 -3.44
N ALA A 32 7.40 7.65 -2.66
CA ALA A 32 7.11 8.78 -1.80
C ALA A 32 7.81 9.99 -2.38
N ILE A 33 7.03 10.96 -2.82
CA ILE A 33 7.54 12.13 -3.50
C ILE A 33 7.47 13.31 -2.54
N PRO A 34 8.59 13.89 -2.15
CA PRO A 34 8.58 15.04 -1.24
C PRO A 34 7.88 16.22 -1.88
N HIS A 35 7.20 16.99 -1.08
CA HIS A 35 6.54 18.19 -1.56
C HIS A 35 7.10 19.38 -0.80
N PRO A 36 7.57 20.41 -1.49
CA PRO A 36 8.25 21.50 -0.80
C PRO A 36 7.35 22.32 0.11
N ASP A 37 6.05 22.34 -0.16
CA ASP A 37 5.14 23.18 0.59
C ASP A 37 4.36 22.42 1.66
N ILE A 38 4.59 21.12 1.80
CA ILE A 38 3.85 20.29 2.73
C ILE A 38 4.84 19.46 3.50
N ASP A 39 4.57 19.26 4.78
CA ASP A 39 5.44 18.45 5.59
C ASP A 39 5.42 16.99 5.19
N GLU A 40 4.33 16.53 4.62
CA GLU A 40 4.19 15.13 4.30
C GLU A 40 4.39 14.91 2.81
N PRO A 41 5.10 13.88 2.42
CA PRO A 41 5.26 13.60 1.00
C PRO A 41 3.99 13.02 0.40
N PHE A 42 3.86 13.17 -0.91
CA PHE A 42 2.86 12.40 -1.64
C PHE A 42 3.36 10.98 -1.71
N CYS A 43 2.50 10.06 -1.34
CA CYS A 43 2.90 8.67 -1.27
C CYS A 43 1.98 7.82 -2.13
N PHE A 44 2.57 7.03 -3.00
CA PHE A 44 1.84 6.15 -3.89
C PHE A 44 2.34 4.73 -3.71
N TYR A 45 1.44 3.78 -3.84
CA TYR A 45 1.77 2.37 -3.68
C TYR A 45 1.36 1.61 -4.92
N TYR A 46 2.28 0.81 -5.40
CA TYR A 46 2.01 -0.10 -6.51
C TYR A 46 1.55 -1.40 -5.88
N ILE A 47 0.29 -1.73 -6.04
CA ILE A 47 -0.35 -2.78 -5.24
C ILE A 47 -0.84 -3.88 -6.15
N GLU A 48 -0.48 -5.10 -5.80
CA GLU A 48 -0.98 -6.27 -6.48
C GLU A 48 -2.23 -6.72 -5.75
N LEU A 49 -3.39 -6.53 -6.36
CA LEU A 49 -4.67 -6.83 -5.75
C LEU A 49 -5.01 -8.29 -5.94
N GLU A 50 -5.68 -8.83 -4.94
CA GLU A 50 -6.20 -10.19 -4.99
C GLU A 50 -7.66 -10.15 -5.35
N GLY A 51 -8.10 -11.13 -6.10
CA GLY A 51 -9.51 -11.23 -6.43
C GLY A 51 -9.94 -10.39 -7.60
N ALA A 52 -9.04 -9.61 -8.16
CA ALA A 52 -9.34 -8.85 -9.36
C ALA A 52 -8.62 -9.51 -10.51
N HIS A 53 -9.26 -9.53 -11.66
CA HIS A 53 -8.64 -10.14 -12.82
C HIS A 53 -7.77 -9.12 -13.52
N LEU A 54 -6.74 -8.67 -12.82
CA LEU A 54 -5.83 -7.67 -13.35
C LEU A 54 -4.52 -8.31 -13.70
N LYS A 55 -3.96 -7.91 -14.80
CA LYS A 55 -2.68 -8.45 -15.23
C LYS A 55 -1.52 -7.78 -14.57
N GLU A 56 -1.72 -6.57 -14.09
CA GLU A 56 -0.64 -5.79 -13.53
C GLU A 56 -1.10 -5.12 -12.25
N PRO A 57 -0.18 -4.83 -11.36
CA PRO A 57 -0.53 -4.06 -10.16
C PRO A 57 -1.00 -2.67 -10.55
N ILE A 58 -1.67 -2.02 -9.61
CA ILE A 58 -2.24 -0.70 -9.81
C ILE A 58 -1.68 0.25 -8.76
N TRP A 59 -1.50 1.51 -9.15
CA TRP A 59 -1.05 2.54 -8.23
C TRP A 59 -2.21 3.10 -7.44
N PHE A 60 -2.02 3.25 -6.15
CA PHE A 60 -3.00 3.89 -5.26
C PHE A 60 -2.28 4.92 -4.41
N GLN A 61 -3.01 5.96 -4.01
CA GLN A 61 -2.48 6.94 -3.09
C GLN A 61 -2.58 6.42 -1.67
N HIS A 62 -1.78 7.02 -0.80
CA HIS A 62 -1.71 6.58 0.59
C HIS A 62 -3.07 6.55 1.26
N ASP A 63 -3.91 7.55 1.00
CA ASP A 63 -5.21 7.63 1.65
C ASP A 63 -6.28 6.79 0.98
N GLU A 64 -5.94 6.08 -0.08
CA GLU A 64 -6.90 5.20 -0.75
C GLU A 64 -6.87 3.79 -0.20
N VAL A 65 -5.92 3.48 0.65
CA VAL A 65 -5.76 2.13 1.19
C VAL A 65 -5.47 2.22 2.67
N GLU A 66 -5.77 1.13 3.37
CA GLU A 66 -5.41 1.01 4.76
C GLU A 66 -4.58 -0.25 4.94
N MET A 67 -3.63 -0.20 5.84
CA MET A 67 -2.78 -1.36 6.08
C MET A 67 -3.51 -2.35 6.96
N THR A 68 -3.52 -3.61 6.54
CA THR A 68 -4.16 -4.65 7.32
C THR A 68 -3.13 -5.49 8.06
N SER A 69 -1.91 -5.58 7.55
CA SER A 69 -0.85 -6.23 8.30
C SER A 69 0.49 -5.83 7.73
N LEU A 70 1.51 -5.92 8.58
CA LEU A 70 2.86 -5.59 8.18
C LEU A 70 3.41 -6.66 7.25
N PRO A 71 4.53 -6.36 6.59
CA PRO A 71 5.15 -7.37 5.74
C PRO A 71 5.47 -8.62 6.53
N GLU A 72 5.24 -9.75 5.87
CA GLU A 72 5.53 -11.00 6.49
C GLU A 72 7.01 -11.19 6.58
N ARG A 73 7.54 -11.52 7.75
CA ARG A 73 8.93 -11.75 7.85
C ARG A 73 9.18 -13.16 7.71
N ASN A 74 10.04 -13.43 6.89
CA ASN A 74 10.35 -14.79 6.68
C ASN A 74 11.42 -15.20 7.61
N THR A 75 11.22 -15.20 8.75
CA THR A 75 12.25 -15.45 9.57
C THR A 75 12.22 -16.66 10.18
N VAL A 76 12.43 -16.90 10.06
CA VAL A 76 12.38 -17.72 10.63
C VAL A 76 12.78 -17.87 11.67
N SER A 77 12.85 -17.54 11.80
CA SER A 77 13.05 -17.54 12.44
C SER A 77 13.13 -17.71 13.35
N SER A 78 13.20 -17.72 13.50
CA SER A 78 13.21 -17.76 14.11
C SER A 78 13.32 -18.16 14.92
N ARG A 79 13.44 -18.46 14.90
CA ARG A 79 13.48 -18.87 15.51
C ARG A 79 13.73 -19.08 15.89
#